data_05dfb0560dd174f93609b181048b9246
#
_entry.id   05dfb0560dd174f93609b181048b9246
#
_cell.length_a   1.000
_cell.length_b   1.000
_cell.length_c   1.000
_cell.angle_alpha   90.00
_cell.angle_beta   90.00
_cell.angle_gamma   90.00
#
_symmetry.space_group_name_H-M   'P 1'
#
loop_
_entity.id
_entity.type
_entity.pdbx_description
1 polymer ?
#
loop_
_entity_poly.entity_id
_entity_poly.type
_entity_poly.pdbx_seq_one_letter_code
_entity_poly.pdbx_strand_id
1 'polypeptide(L)'
;MKYTNVARRALALVCTAALAAIPALGLTACGGPSDEELIKQTLTTDLDAIKTVDEDTVKSMMGDSAVSEMETYGIDAFAFYTNCVKQFSYDNVDVTVDGDSATATLDVTNVDIEKVMTSWANDVSAYVTSQEAIDDYNNLGENGMMQKMLQQLTDALGASDAPTKTSSMSIDFTKGDDGWDLSDASQLSSLVFVGADLSGLGNL
;
A
#
# COMPACT_ATOMS: atom_id res chain seq x y z
N MET A 1 2.67 -9.52 -22.34
CA MET A 1 2.66 -10.36 -21.14
C MET A 1 3.85 -10.13 -20.19
N LYS A 2 5.07 -9.74 -20.61
CA LYS A 2 6.19 -9.42 -19.70
C LYS A 2 5.95 -8.13 -18.87
N TYR A 3 5.27 -7.16 -19.43
CA TYR A 3 5.10 -5.81 -18.86
C TYR A 3 4.18 -5.75 -17.64
N THR A 4 3.13 -6.58 -17.63
CA THR A 4 2.21 -6.66 -16.51
C THR A 4 2.85 -7.29 -15.27
N ASN A 5 3.84 -8.15 -15.42
CA ASN A 5 4.51 -8.82 -14.31
C ASN A 5 5.41 -7.88 -13.50
N VAL A 6 6.08 -6.92 -14.14
CA VAL A 6 6.96 -5.96 -13.44
C VAL A 6 6.14 -4.99 -12.60
N ALA A 7 5.08 -4.40 -13.19
CA ALA A 7 4.19 -3.49 -12.47
C ALA A 7 3.51 -4.18 -11.27
N ARG A 8 3.11 -5.44 -11.43
CA ARG A 8 2.51 -6.25 -10.37
C ARG A 8 3.48 -6.60 -9.26
N ARG A 9 4.74 -6.92 -9.59
CA ARG A 9 5.79 -7.16 -8.60
C ARG A 9 6.11 -5.90 -7.81
N ALA A 10 6.22 -4.74 -8.47
CA ALA A 10 6.41 -3.47 -7.79
C ALA A 10 5.26 -3.19 -6.80
N LEU A 11 4.01 -3.41 -7.21
CA LEU A 11 2.85 -3.24 -6.34
C LEU A 11 2.85 -4.22 -5.16
N ALA A 12 3.19 -5.50 -5.38
CA ALA A 12 3.25 -6.52 -4.33
C ALA A 12 4.35 -6.22 -3.29
N LEU A 13 5.45 -5.59 -3.69
CA LEU A 13 6.56 -5.25 -2.79
C LEU A 13 6.25 -4.09 -1.86
N VAL A 14 5.42 -3.13 -2.28
CA VAL A 14 4.92 -2.06 -1.40
C VAL A 14 4.05 -2.61 -0.26
N CYS A 15 3.42 -3.78 -0.47
CA CYS A 15 2.49 -4.35 0.49
C CYS A 15 3.13 -5.02 1.71
N THR A 16 4.40 -5.41 1.65
CA THR A 16 4.98 -6.29 2.68
C THR A 16 5.69 -5.56 3.82
N ALA A 17 5.73 -4.24 3.79
CA ALA A 17 6.69 -3.48 4.56
C ALA A 17 6.14 -2.48 5.57
N ALA A 18 4.86 -2.41 5.83
CA ALA A 18 4.34 -1.40 6.74
C ALA A 18 4.02 -1.99 8.13
N LEU A 19 4.62 -1.37 9.12
CA LEU A 19 4.24 -1.33 10.52
C LEU A 19 4.56 -2.57 11.37
N ALA A 20 5.80 -2.64 11.80
CA ALA A 20 6.17 -3.43 12.96
C ALA A 20 6.42 -2.48 14.16
N ALA A 21 5.83 -2.83 15.28
CA ALA A 21 6.00 -2.28 16.61
C ALA A 21 5.04 -1.15 17.01
N ILE A 22 3.90 -1.55 17.56
CA ILE A 22 3.22 -0.74 18.56
C ILE A 22 4.11 -0.75 19.81
N PRO A 23 4.72 0.35 20.22
CA PRO A 23 5.47 0.36 21.48
C PRO A 23 4.49 0.10 22.61
N ALA A 24 4.70 -0.99 23.32
CA ALA A 24 3.99 -1.31 24.54
C ALA A 24 4.10 -0.14 25.54
N LEU A 25 3.05 0.63 25.68
CA LEU A 25 2.92 1.58 26.76
C LEU A 25 2.40 0.83 27.99
N GLY A 26 3.31 0.25 28.73
CA GLY A 26 3.04 -0.31 30.04
C GLY A 26 2.55 0.79 30.98
N LEU A 27 1.25 0.90 31.20
CA LEU A 27 0.66 1.74 32.22
C LEU A 27 -0.17 0.89 33.18
N THR A 28 0.48 0.55 34.29
CA THR A 28 -0.21 0.10 35.49
C THR A 28 -0.43 1.33 36.38
N ALA A 29 -1.67 1.77 36.52
CA ALA A 29 -2.26 2.33 37.75
C ALA A 29 -3.52 3.12 37.48
N CYS A 30 -4.47 3.03 38.34
CA CYS A 30 -5.77 3.72 38.45
C CYS A 30 -5.85 5.08 37.72
N GLY A 31 -6.59 5.15 36.62
CA GLY A 31 -6.96 6.40 35.94
C GLY A 31 -6.31 6.65 34.58
N GLY A 32 -5.67 5.67 33.96
CA GLY A 32 -5.18 5.74 32.56
C GLY A 32 -6.31 5.52 31.53
N PRO A 33 -6.00 5.72 30.23
CA PRO A 33 -6.93 5.41 29.15
C PRO A 33 -7.35 3.94 29.19
N SER A 34 -8.57 3.64 28.72
CA SER A 34 -9.02 2.25 28.56
C SER A 34 -8.21 1.52 27.48
N ASP A 35 -8.24 0.18 27.49
CA ASP A 35 -7.62 -0.61 26.44
C ASP A 35 -8.14 -0.20 25.05
N GLU A 36 -9.44 0.08 24.92
CA GLU A 36 -10.05 0.57 23.68
C GLU A 36 -9.46 1.92 23.23
N GLU A 37 -9.28 2.86 24.15
CA GLU A 37 -8.69 4.17 23.88
C GLU A 37 -7.21 4.05 23.46
N LEU A 38 -6.44 3.16 24.12
CA LEU A 38 -5.03 2.90 23.79
C LEU A 38 -4.91 2.32 22.39
N ILE A 39 -5.65 1.27 22.07
CA ILE A 39 -5.64 0.65 20.74
C ILE A 39 -6.03 1.67 19.68
N LYS A 40 -7.11 2.42 19.91
CA LYS A 40 -7.58 3.45 18.98
C LYS A 40 -6.53 4.53 18.74
N GLN A 41 -5.89 5.04 19.79
CA GLN A 41 -4.87 6.07 19.69
C GLN A 41 -3.65 5.56 18.94
N THR A 42 -3.17 4.35 19.24
CA THR A 42 -2.02 3.76 18.57
C THR A 42 -2.33 3.53 17.09
N LEU A 43 -3.46 2.88 16.79
CA LEU A 43 -3.88 2.62 15.42
C LEU A 43 -3.99 3.90 14.59
N THR A 44 -4.64 4.94 15.12
CA THR A 44 -4.78 6.22 14.39
C THR A 44 -3.44 6.91 14.18
N THR A 45 -2.51 6.82 15.14
CA THR A 45 -1.15 7.34 14.98
C THR A 45 -0.41 6.64 13.85
N ASP A 46 -0.51 5.31 13.79
CA ASP A 46 0.13 4.50 12.75
C ASP A 46 -0.48 4.75 11.37
N LEU A 47 -1.81 4.87 11.30
CA LEU A 47 -2.52 5.20 10.05
C LEU A 47 -2.17 6.60 9.53
N ASP A 48 -2.02 7.58 10.43
CA ASP A 48 -1.59 8.93 10.06
C ASP A 48 -0.15 8.94 9.53
N ALA A 49 0.72 8.06 10.05
CA ALA A 49 2.09 7.92 9.60
C ALA A 49 2.22 7.42 8.16
N ILE A 50 1.24 6.67 7.64
CA ILE A 50 1.27 6.10 6.27
C ILE A 50 1.57 7.16 5.20
N LYS A 51 1.00 8.37 5.34
CA LYS A 51 1.22 9.47 4.37
C LYS A 51 2.48 10.30 4.63
N THR A 52 3.11 10.13 5.78
CA THR A 52 4.22 10.98 6.24
C THR A 52 5.53 10.21 6.37
N VAL A 53 5.55 8.97 5.90
CA VAL A 53 6.76 8.13 5.87
C VAL A 53 7.82 8.81 5.00
N ASP A 54 9.06 8.87 5.49
CA ASP A 54 10.20 9.39 4.75
C ASP A 54 10.75 8.37 3.74
N GLU A 55 11.57 8.86 2.82
CA GLU A 55 12.13 8.06 1.72
C GLU A 55 12.99 6.90 2.21
N ASP A 56 13.84 7.13 3.24
CA ASP A 56 14.74 6.11 3.76
C ASP A 56 13.94 4.97 4.42
N THR A 57 12.87 5.32 5.13
CA THR A 57 11.94 4.36 5.70
C THR A 57 11.23 3.56 4.61
N VAL A 58 10.70 4.19 3.55
CA VAL A 58 10.06 3.48 2.42
C VAL A 58 11.06 2.52 1.77
N LYS A 59 12.29 2.95 1.49
CA LYS A 59 13.33 2.10 0.90
C LYS A 59 13.70 0.92 1.81
N SER A 60 13.84 1.18 3.10
CA SER A 60 14.10 0.11 4.10
C SER A 60 12.96 -0.91 4.16
N MET A 61 11.72 -0.45 4.09
CA MET A 61 10.52 -1.27 4.10
C MET A 61 10.43 -2.16 2.85
N MET A 62 10.72 -1.61 1.68
CA MET A 62 10.70 -2.35 0.41
C MET A 62 11.90 -3.28 0.26
N GLY A 63 13.00 -2.96 0.88
CA GLY A 63 14.28 -3.66 0.80
C GLY A 63 15.08 -3.34 -0.47
N ASP A 64 16.39 -3.39 -0.36
CA ASP A 64 17.34 -2.97 -1.42
C ASP A 64 17.10 -3.67 -2.76
N SER A 65 16.72 -4.95 -2.75
CA SER A 65 16.49 -5.73 -3.97
C SER A 65 15.30 -5.20 -4.76
N ALA A 66 14.20 -4.88 -4.06
CA ALA A 66 13.00 -4.35 -4.69
C ALA A 66 13.20 -2.93 -5.22
N VAL A 67 13.87 -2.09 -4.44
CA VAL A 67 14.22 -0.72 -4.84
C VAL A 67 15.10 -0.77 -6.09
N SER A 68 16.17 -1.58 -6.10
CA SER A 68 17.04 -1.73 -7.28
C SER A 68 16.32 -2.27 -8.52
N GLU A 69 15.36 -3.20 -8.33
CA GLU A 69 14.55 -3.70 -9.45
C GLU A 69 13.69 -2.58 -10.04
N MET A 70 13.03 -1.77 -9.19
CA MET A 70 12.25 -0.62 -9.63
C MET A 70 13.11 0.42 -10.36
N GLU A 71 14.26 0.77 -9.80
CA GLU A 71 15.22 1.72 -10.40
C GLU A 71 15.74 1.23 -11.76
N THR A 72 15.92 -0.08 -11.95
CA THR A 72 16.33 -0.65 -13.26
C THR A 72 15.30 -0.33 -14.35
N TYR A 73 14.04 -0.19 -13.98
CA TYR A 73 12.96 0.21 -14.89
C TYR A 73 12.64 1.71 -14.81
N GLY A 74 13.48 2.50 -14.14
CA GLY A 74 13.31 3.96 -14.02
C GLY A 74 12.16 4.39 -13.14
N ILE A 75 11.70 3.52 -12.22
CA ILE A 75 10.66 3.83 -11.24
C ILE A 75 11.34 4.30 -9.95
N ASP A 76 11.01 5.50 -9.51
CA ASP A 76 11.35 5.97 -8.18
C ASP A 76 10.43 5.29 -7.15
N ALA A 77 11.02 4.49 -6.25
CA ALA A 77 10.28 3.69 -5.26
C ALA A 77 9.49 4.56 -4.28
N PHE A 78 10.05 5.71 -3.89
CA PHE A 78 9.38 6.63 -2.97
C PHE A 78 8.21 7.35 -3.65
N ALA A 79 8.41 7.84 -4.88
CA ALA A 79 7.34 8.43 -5.67
C ALA A 79 6.21 7.44 -5.94
N PHE A 80 6.54 6.18 -6.24
CA PHE A 80 5.55 5.12 -6.43
C PHE A 80 4.73 4.89 -5.15
N TYR A 81 5.40 4.73 -4.00
CA TYR A 81 4.72 4.57 -2.71
C TYR A 81 3.80 5.74 -2.40
N THR A 82 4.31 6.97 -2.50
CA THR A 82 3.53 8.18 -2.20
C THR A 82 2.30 8.31 -3.09
N ASN A 83 2.39 7.91 -4.36
CA ASN A 83 1.25 7.88 -5.27
C ASN A 83 0.23 6.81 -4.88
N CYS A 84 0.66 5.63 -4.42
CA CYS A 84 -0.24 4.58 -3.94
C CYS A 84 -1.04 5.00 -2.70
N VAL A 85 -0.46 5.84 -1.81
CA VAL A 85 -1.13 6.25 -0.55
C VAL A 85 -1.70 7.67 -0.60
N LYS A 86 -1.63 8.34 -1.75
CA LYS A 86 -2.03 9.75 -1.88
C LYS A 86 -3.49 10.00 -1.52
N GLN A 87 -4.36 9.06 -1.88
CA GLN A 87 -5.81 9.12 -1.61
C GLN A 87 -6.20 8.42 -0.30
N PHE A 88 -5.22 7.85 0.42
CA PHE A 88 -5.50 7.14 1.67
C PHE A 88 -6.15 8.06 2.70
N SER A 89 -7.26 7.63 3.25
CA SER A 89 -7.93 8.24 4.40
C SER A 89 -8.73 7.18 5.14
N TYR A 90 -9.03 7.47 6.39
CA TYR A 90 -9.84 6.57 7.22
C TYR A 90 -10.82 7.38 8.07
N ASP A 91 -11.95 6.75 8.40
CA ASP A 91 -12.99 7.29 9.24
C ASP A 91 -13.61 6.19 10.11
N ASN A 92 -14.50 6.58 11.05
CA ASN A 92 -15.33 5.68 11.82
C ASN A 92 -14.56 4.61 12.61
N VAL A 93 -13.39 4.97 13.18
CA VAL A 93 -12.59 4.02 13.97
C VAL A 93 -13.33 3.70 15.26
N ASP A 94 -13.73 2.44 15.41
CA ASP A 94 -14.35 1.87 16.59
C ASP A 94 -13.55 0.66 17.09
N VAL A 95 -13.41 0.50 18.40
CA VAL A 95 -12.63 -0.59 19.00
C VAL A 95 -13.50 -1.32 19.99
N THR A 96 -13.53 -2.63 19.90
CA THR A 96 -14.20 -3.52 20.87
C THR A 96 -13.17 -4.42 21.50
N VAL A 97 -13.12 -4.49 22.83
CA VAL A 97 -12.22 -5.35 23.61
C VAL A 97 -13.03 -6.48 24.25
N ASP A 98 -12.54 -7.71 24.10
CA ASP A 98 -13.11 -8.92 24.73
C ASP A 98 -11.98 -9.74 25.35
N GLY A 99 -11.73 -9.53 26.64
CA GLY A 99 -10.64 -10.18 27.38
C GLY A 99 -9.26 -9.79 26.84
N ASP A 100 -8.54 -10.78 26.32
CA ASP A 100 -7.19 -10.60 25.74
C ASP A 100 -7.24 -10.45 24.21
N SER A 101 -8.40 -10.25 23.63
CA SER A 101 -8.60 -9.99 22.20
C SER A 101 -9.30 -8.66 22.00
N ALA A 102 -8.97 -7.96 20.93
CA ALA A 102 -9.70 -6.78 20.51
C ALA A 102 -9.81 -6.72 18.98
N THR A 103 -10.85 -6.06 18.51
CA THR A 103 -11.07 -5.79 17.09
C THR A 103 -11.33 -4.31 16.90
N ALA A 104 -10.53 -3.67 16.04
CA ALA A 104 -10.81 -2.34 15.53
C ALA A 104 -11.53 -2.44 14.18
N THR A 105 -12.60 -1.69 14.00
CA THR A 105 -13.31 -1.52 12.73
C THR A 105 -13.19 -0.08 12.26
N LEU A 106 -12.98 0.13 10.97
CA LEU A 106 -12.84 1.45 10.37
C LEU A 106 -13.23 1.43 8.90
N ASP A 107 -13.64 2.58 8.40
CA ASP A 107 -13.85 2.78 6.97
C ASP A 107 -12.57 3.36 6.35
N VAL A 108 -12.01 2.66 5.37
CA VAL A 108 -10.78 3.07 4.68
C VAL A 108 -11.10 3.43 3.25
N THR A 109 -10.58 4.57 2.81
CA THR A 109 -10.64 5.02 1.42
C THR A 109 -9.23 5.16 0.86
N ASN A 110 -8.98 4.59 -0.31
CA ASN A 110 -7.75 4.81 -1.06
C ASN A 110 -7.99 4.62 -2.55
N VAL A 111 -6.92 4.76 -3.35
CA VAL A 111 -6.98 4.50 -4.79
C VAL A 111 -7.48 3.08 -5.05
N ASP A 112 -8.43 2.94 -5.99
CA ASP A 112 -8.94 1.65 -6.45
C ASP A 112 -7.93 1.03 -7.43
N ILE A 113 -6.94 0.35 -6.84
CA ILE A 113 -5.82 -0.23 -7.59
C ILE A 113 -6.31 -1.21 -8.66
N GLU A 114 -7.37 -1.98 -8.39
CA GLU A 114 -7.91 -2.94 -9.36
C GLU A 114 -8.42 -2.22 -10.61
N LYS A 115 -9.10 -1.08 -10.44
CA LYS A 115 -9.56 -0.25 -11.57
C LYS A 115 -8.40 0.41 -12.29
N VAL A 116 -7.44 0.99 -11.57
CA VAL A 116 -6.26 1.61 -12.18
C VAL A 116 -5.48 0.58 -13.00
N MET A 117 -5.20 -0.60 -12.45
CA MET A 117 -4.51 -1.67 -13.13
C MET A 117 -5.25 -2.16 -14.37
N THR A 118 -6.59 -2.29 -14.27
CA THR A 118 -7.42 -2.70 -15.42
C THR A 118 -7.37 -1.66 -16.54
N SER A 119 -7.50 -0.37 -16.21
CA SER A 119 -7.40 0.72 -17.18
C SER A 119 -6.03 0.74 -17.83
N TRP A 120 -4.98 0.73 -17.02
CA TRP A 120 -3.60 0.72 -17.49
C TRP A 120 -3.30 -0.48 -18.40
N ALA A 121 -3.77 -1.69 -18.07
CA ALA A 121 -3.58 -2.87 -18.92
C ALA A 121 -4.25 -2.72 -20.29
N ASN A 122 -5.43 -2.08 -20.35
CA ASN A 122 -6.10 -1.76 -21.61
C ASN A 122 -5.30 -0.72 -22.41
N ASP A 123 -4.81 0.33 -21.76
CA ASP A 123 -4.01 1.38 -22.40
C ASP A 123 -2.70 0.81 -22.94
N VAL A 124 -2.00 -0.05 -22.19
CA VAL A 124 -0.81 -0.77 -22.63
C VAL A 124 -1.12 -1.67 -23.83
N SER A 125 -2.25 -2.39 -23.82
CA SER A 125 -2.66 -3.24 -24.93
C SER A 125 -2.93 -2.44 -26.21
N ALA A 126 -3.53 -1.26 -26.11
CA ALA A 126 -3.72 -0.35 -27.22
C ALA A 126 -2.39 0.25 -27.71
N TYR A 127 -1.54 0.67 -26.76
CA TYR A 127 -0.23 1.27 -27.06
C TYR A 127 0.68 0.30 -27.82
N VAL A 128 0.86 -0.94 -27.36
CA VAL A 128 1.80 -1.89 -27.99
C VAL A 128 1.45 -2.28 -29.43
N THR A 129 0.22 -2.00 -29.87
CA THR A 129 -0.26 -2.22 -31.23
C THR A 129 -0.25 -0.95 -32.08
N SER A 130 0.17 0.19 -31.52
CA SER A 130 0.15 1.49 -32.19
C SER A 130 1.41 1.79 -32.99
N GLN A 131 1.33 2.78 -33.88
CA GLN A 131 2.51 3.33 -34.57
C GLN A 131 3.48 3.97 -33.59
N GLU A 132 2.97 4.61 -32.53
CA GLU A 132 3.77 5.22 -31.47
C GLU A 132 4.69 4.19 -30.79
N ALA A 133 4.21 2.98 -30.51
CA ALA A 133 5.05 1.92 -29.94
C ALA A 133 6.19 1.50 -30.87
N ILE A 134 5.96 1.48 -32.19
CA ILE A 134 7.01 1.19 -33.18
C ILE A 134 8.07 2.30 -33.16
N ASP A 135 7.64 3.55 -33.13
CA ASP A 135 8.53 4.72 -33.10
C ASP A 135 9.32 4.76 -31.78
N ASP A 136 8.67 4.51 -30.65
CA ASP A 136 9.32 4.44 -29.35
C ASP A 136 10.30 3.26 -29.25
N TYR A 137 9.96 2.10 -29.80
CA TYR A 137 10.91 0.98 -29.85
C TYR A 137 12.19 1.33 -30.63
N ASN A 138 12.03 2.01 -31.77
CA ASN A 138 13.16 2.43 -32.57
C ASN A 138 14.02 3.50 -31.89
N ASN A 139 13.43 4.38 -31.10
CA ASN A 139 14.10 5.51 -30.45
C ASN A 139 14.63 5.19 -29.05
N LEU A 140 13.89 4.42 -28.25
CA LEU A 140 14.15 4.18 -26.84
C LEU A 140 14.57 2.73 -26.54
N GLY A 141 14.31 1.81 -27.46
CA GLY A 141 14.49 0.38 -27.26
C GLY A 141 13.44 -0.21 -26.28
N GLU A 142 13.56 -1.51 -26.01
CA GLU A 142 12.63 -2.25 -25.16
C GLU A 142 12.57 -1.68 -23.73
N ASN A 143 13.71 -1.33 -23.15
CA ASN A 143 13.77 -0.77 -21.78
C ASN A 143 13.10 0.60 -21.70
N GLY A 144 13.31 1.49 -22.67
CA GLY A 144 12.66 2.80 -22.65
C GLY A 144 11.14 2.72 -22.84
N MET A 145 10.65 1.78 -23.64
CA MET A 145 9.21 1.51 -23.73
C MET A 145 8.65 1.01 -22.39
N MET A 146 9.38 0.11 -21.72
CA MET A 146 9.00 -0.38 -20.41
C MET A 146 8.91 0.76 -19.39
N GLN A 147 9.93 1.62 -19.33
CA GLN A 147 9.95 2.79 -18.45
C GLN A 147 8.74 3.70 -18.71
N LYS A 148 8.42 3.98 -19.97
CA LYS A 148 7.26 4.80 -20.35
C LYS A 148 5.95 4.21 -19.85
N MET A 149 5.74 2.91 -20.03
CA MET A 149 4.51 2.24 -19.56
C MET A 149 4.40 2.22 -18.04
N LEU A 150 5.50 1.99 -17.33
CA LEU A 150 5.51 1.98 -15.86
C LEU A 150 5.35 3.39 -15.28
N GLN A 151 5.91 4.41 -15.94
CA GLN A 151 5.66 5.80 -15.56
C GLN A 151 4.18 6.16 -15.70
N GLN A 152 3.52 5.74 -16.79
CA GLN A 152 2.07 5.94 -16.95
C GLN A 152 1.26 5.30 -15.81
N LEU A 153 1.65 4.11 -15.33
CA LEU A 153 1.02 3.49 -14.16
C LEU A 153 1.23 4.33 -12.90
N THR A 154 2.47 4.77 -12.66
CA THR A 154 2.81 5.60 -11.50
C THR A 154 2.02 6.92 -11.51
N ASP A 155 1.91 7.55 -12.66
CA ASP A 155 1.13 8.78 -12.84
C ASP A 155 -0.38 8.54 -12.65
N ALA A 156 -0.91 7.42 -13.15
CA ALA A 156 -2.31 7.05 -12.98
C ALA A 156 -2.68 6.80 -11.51
N LEU A 157 -1.80 6.15 -10.74
CA LEU A 157 -1.97 5.96 -9.30
C LEU A 157 -1.97 7.27 -8.54
N GLY A 158 -1.13 8.24 -8.94
CA GLY A 158 -0.99 9.55 -8.30
C GLY A 158 -1.93 10.63 -8.83
N ALA A 159 -2.77 10.34 -9.83
CA ALA A 159 -3.67 11.32 -10.42
C ALA A 159 -4.69 11.84 -9.38
N SER A 160 -5.03 13.12 -9.46
CA SER A 160 -5.99 13.73 -8.52
C SER A 160 -7.42 13.20 -8.71
N ASP A 161 -7.72 12.66 -9.89
CA ASP A 161 -8.97 12.04 -10.29
C ASP A 161 -8.88 10.51 -10.38
N ALA A 162 -7.81 9.92 -9.83
CA ALA A 162 -7.68 8.47 -9.74
C ALA A 162 -8.93 7.87 -9.06
N PRO A 163 -9.49 6.77 -9.60
CA PRO A 163 -10.65 6.14 -8.98
C PRO A 163 -10.30 5.71 -7.55
N THR A 164 -11.23 5.96 -6.62
CA THR A 164 -11.10 5.55 -5.23
C THR A 164 -12.11 4.47 -4.87
N LYS A 165 -11.78 3.70 -3.84
CA LYS A 165 -12.64 2.68 -3.23
C LYS A 165 -12.69 2.93 -1.73
N THR A 166 -13.87 2.81 -1.14
CA THR A 166 -14.05 2.80 0.31
C THR A 166 -14.56 1.44 0.74
N SER A 167 -13.98 0.89 1.79
CA SER A 167 -14.42 -0.36 2.40
C SER A 167 -14.36 -0.29 3.91
N SER A 168 -15.34 -0.89 4.59
CA SER A 168 -15.27 -1.16 6.02
C SER A 168 -14.35 -2.34 6.25
N MET A 169 -13.37 -2.18 7.12
CA MET A 169 -12.31 -3.16 7.38
C MET A 169 -12.14 -3.40 8.87
N SER A 170 -11.55 -4.53 9.22
CA SER A 170 -11.29 -4.92 10.60
C SER A 170 -9.83 -5.24 10.79
N ILE A 171 -9.30 -4.92 11.97
CA ILE A 171 -7.96 -5.29 12.43
C ILE A 171 -8.10 -5.95 13.79
N ASP A 172 -7.47 -7.09 13.96
CA ASP A 172 -7.50 -7.85 15.20
C ASP A 172 -6.21 -7.65 15.99
N PHE A 173 -6.37 -7.51 17.30
CA PHE A 173 -5.31 -7.33 18.27
C PHE A 173 -5.36 -8.43 19.32
N THR A 174 -4.20 -8.78 19.85
CA THR A 174 -4.05 -9.73 20.96
C THR A 174 -3.24 -9.08 22.07
N LYS A 175 -3.66 -9.25 23.32
CA LYS A 175 -2.96 -8.71 24.48
C LYS A 175 -1.80 -9.62 24.85
N GLY A 176 -0.59 -9.07 24.80
CA GLY A 176 0.64 -9.69 25.27
C GLY A 176 1.09 -9.15 26.63
N ASP A 177 2.27 -9.61 27.07
CA ASP A 177 2.85 -9.18 28.36
C ASP A 177 3.21 -7.68 28.36
N ASP A 178 3.54 -7.13 27.18
CA ASP A 178 3.98 -5.75 27.00
C ASP A 178 2.86 -4.82 26.46
N GLY A 179 1.66 -5.30 26.24
CA GLY A 179 0.52 -4.52 25.77
C GLY A 179 -0.25 -5.20 24.64
N TRP A 180 -0.87 -4.41 23.76
CA TRP A 180 -1.65 -4.89 22.63
C TRP A 180 -0.81 -4.96 21.36
N ASP A 181 -0.80 -6.12 20.72
CA ASP A 181 -0.11 -6.38 19.45
C ASP A 181 -1.11 -6.69 18.34
N LEU A 182 -0.76 -6.39 17.11
CA LEU A 182 -1.51 -6.86 15.94
C LEU A 182 -1.47 -8.39 15.88
N SER A 183 -2.64 -9.01 15.73
CA SER A 183 -2.73 -10.46 15.58
C SER A 183 -2.11 -10.96 14.27
N ASP A 184 -2.16 -10.13 13.23
CA ASP A 184 -1.56 -10.39 11.92
C ASP A 184 -1.15 -9.07 11.24
N ALA A 185 0.15 -8.88 11.05
CA ALA A 185 0.71 -7.69 10.40
C ALA A 185 0.24 -7.51 8.94
N SER A 186 -0.19 -8.58 8.25
CA SER A 186 -0.71 -8.50 6.88
C SER A 186 -2.04 -7.74 6.78
N GLN A 187 -2.77 -7.60 7.89
CA GLN A 187 -4.02 -6.83 7.94
C GLN A 187 -3.79 -5.35 7.62
N LEU A 188 -2.65 -4.78 8.02
CA LEU A 188 -2.32 -3.38 7.73
C LEU A 188 -2.09 -3.14 6.24
N SER A 189 -1.41 -4.05 5.55
CA SER A 189 -1.26 -3.94 4.09
C SER A 189 -2.61 -4.02 3.39
N SER A 190 -3.51 -4.88 3.88
CA SER A 190 -4.88 -4.97 3.38
C SER A 190 -5.65 -3.65 3.54
N LEU A 191 -5.41 -2.89 4.62
CA LEU A 191 -6.01 -1.56 4.80
C LEU A 191 -5.55 -0.59 3.71
N VAL A 192 -4.23 -0.50 3.48
CA VAL A 192 -3.66 0.43 2.47
C VAL A 192 -4.24 0.16 1.09
N PHE A 193 -4.46 -1.10 0.75
CA PHE A 193 -5.00 -1.50 -0.56
C PHE A 193 -6.53 -1.69 -0.57
N VAL A 194 -7.21 -1.29 0.51
CA VAL A 194 -8.69 -1.32 0.64
C VAL A 194 -9.24 -2.72 0.30
N GLY A 195 -8.55 -3.77 0.80
CA GLY A 195 -8.92 -5.17 0.59
C GLY A 195 -8.77 -5.65 -0.86
N ALA A 196 -7.97 -4.99 -1.69
CA ALA A 196 -7.69 -5.48 -3.04
C ALA A 196 -6.97 -6.83 -2.98
N ASP A 197 -7.43 -7.80 -3.78
CA ASP A 197 -6.76 -9.08 -3.93
C ASP A 197 -5.55 -8.95 -4.85
N LEU A 198 -4.38 -8.76 -4.22
CA LEU A 198 -3.10 -8.68 -4.93
C LEU A 198 -2.47 -10.05 -5.21
N SER A 199 -3.03 -11.15 -4.71
CA SER A 199 -2.49 -12.50 -4.89
C SER A 199 -2.48 -12.93 -6.36
N GLY A 200 -3.45 -12.49 -7.14
CA GLY A 200 -3.49 -12.69 -8.59
C GLY A 200 -2.41 -11.91 -9.36
N LEU A 201 -1.76 -10.93 -8.74
CA LEU A 201 -0.73 -10.12 -9.38
C LEU A 201 0.60 -10.86 -9.55
N GLY A 202 0.86 -11.91 -8.78
CA GLY A 202 2.08 -12.72 -8.86
C GLY A 202 2.08 -13.84 -9.91
N ASN A 203 0.93 -14.14 -10.53
CA ASN A 203 0.73 -15.32 -11.39
C ASN A 203 0.48 -15.02 -12.87
N LEU A 204 0.81 -13.84 -13.39
CA LEU A 204 0.61 -13.48 -14.81
C LEU A 204 1.91 -13.24 -15.55
#